data_c4a77463d16fcb64885f974bd37705ae
#
_entry.id   c4a77463d16fcb64885f974bd37705ae
#
_cell.length_a   1.000
_cell.length_b   1.000
_cell.length_c   1.000
_cell.angle_alpha   90.00
_cell.angle_beta   90.00
_cell.angle_gamma   90.00
#
_symmetry.space_group_name_H-M   'P 1'
#
loop_
_entity.id
_entity.type
_entity.pdbx_description
1 polymer ?
#
loop_
_entity_poly.entity_id
_entity_poly.type
_entity_poly.pdbx_seq_one_letter_code
_entity_poly.pdbx_strand_id
1 'polypeptide(L)'
;HRFMGDYNFSSIVMDTGGGSSRMVLETFKQRSSLPIKPAQKTNDKVGIMKMMNSDIKNGTIQVSKGMELLKEWDKLQYNRSGTAEDRRYENHLSDAALYAWLESRHYFYDAPEKRIEKGSKEWFEQLEDDIERQLLEKEHEEKYDSDLWGVSSDSDLWTQ
;
A
#
# COMPACT_ATOMS: atom_id res chain seq x y z
N HIS A 1 -15.93 8.63 12.83
CA HIS A 1 -16.97 9.06 11.88
C HIS A 1 -16.82 10.51 11.40
N ARG A 2 -16.41 11.49 12.26
CA ARG A 2 -16.31 12.91 11.89
C ARG A 2 -15.29 13.15 10.75
N PHE A 3 -14.09 12.58 10.83
CA PHE A 3 -13.06 12.73 9.79
C PHE A 3 -13.40 12.03 8.46
N MET A 4 -14.24 11.01 8.51
CA MET A 4 -14.64 10.25 7.31
C MET A 4 -15.64 10.99 6.42
N GLY A 5 -16.34 12.02 6.96
CA GLY A 5 -17.21 12.89 6.16
C GLY A 5 -16.42 13.94 5.36
N ASP A 6 -15.23 14.29 5.85
CA ASP A 6 -14.42 15.37 5.29
C ASP A 6 -13.32 14.86 4.33
N TYR A 7 -12.91 13.58 4.44
CA TYR A 7 -11.81 13.00 3.70
C TYR A 7 -12.14 11.62 3.13
N ASN A 8 -11.71 11.36 1.91
CA ASN A 8 -11.76 10.04 1.30
C ASN A 8 -10.41 9.31 1.53
N PHE A 9 -10.38 8.37 2.48
CA PHE A 9 -9.18 7.63 2.82
C PHE A 9 -9.00 6.43 1.90
N SER A 10 -7.89 6.35 1.20
CA SER A 10 -7.48 5.15 0.46
C SER A 10 -6.97 4.04 1.40
N SER A 11 -6.45 4.40 2.56
CA SER A 11 -5.93 3.47 3.56
C SER A 11 -5.96 4.08 4.96
N ILE A 12 -6.27 3.25 5.94
CA ILE A 12 -6.18 3.58 7.37
C ILE A 12 -5.27 2.54 8.02
N VAL A 13 -4.19 3.01 8.63
CA VAL A 13 -3.20 2.11 9.26
C VAL A 13 -3.44 2.03 10.76
N MET A 14 -3.48 0.81 11.30
CA MET A 14 -3.68 0.55 12.72
C MET A 14 -2.49 -0.20 13.31
N ASP A 15 -1.94 0.28 14.44
CA ASP A 15 -0.95 -0.47 15.19
C ASP A 15 -1.60 -1.72 15.83
N THR A 16 -1.07 -2.89 15.49
CA THR A 16 -1.53 -4.18 15.98
C THR A 16 -0.53 -4.83 16.95
N GLY A 17 0.33 -4.05 17.61
CA GLY A 17 1.39 -4.54 18.48
C GLY A 17 0.96 -5.03 19.87
N GLY A 18 -0.28 -4.82 20.27
CA GLY A 18 -0.82 -5.31 21.56
C GLY A 18 -1.62 -6.60 21.40
N GLY A 19 -1.75 -7.39 22.47
CA GLY A 19 -2.37 -8.73 22.42
C GLY A 19 -3.81 -8.78 21.93
N SER A 20 -4.63 -7.76 22.18
CA SER A 20 -6.02 -7.65 21.70
C SER A 20 -6.17 -6.88 20.38
N SER A 21 -5.13 -6.20 19.90
CA SER A 21 -5.23 -5.28 18.77
C SER A 21 -5.60 -5.97 17.46
N ARG A 22 -5.18 -7.21 17.25
CA ARG A 22 -5.59 -8.01 16.08
C ARG A 22 -7.08 -8.30 16.08
N MET A 23 -7.64 -8.68 17.22
CA MET A 23 -9.07 -8.93 17.37
C MET A 23 -9.88 -7.65 17.13
N VAL A 24 -9.39 -6.52 17.63
CA VAL A 24 -10.01 -5.21 17.38
C VAL A 24 -9.98 -4.88 15.88
N LEU A 25 -8.85 -5.09 15.21
CA LEU A 25 -8.74 -4.89 13.76
C LEU A 25 -9.74 -5.76 12.98
N GLU A 26 -9.83 -7.04 13.28
CA GLU A 26 -10.79 -7.95 12.64
C GLU A 26 -12.24 -7.54 12.92
N THR A 27 -12.53 -7.11 14.14
CA THR A 27 -13.85 -6.58 14.48
C THR A 27 -14.21 -5.33 13.66
N PHE A 28 -13.25 -4.42 13.46
CA PHE A 28 -13.45 -3.23 12.61
C PHE A 28 -13.71 -3.62 11.17
N LYS A 29 -12.93 -4.54 10.60
CA LYS A 29 -13.12 -5.03 9.23
C LYS A 29 -14.49 -5.66 9.01
N GLN A 30 -14.98 -6.41 10.01
CA GLN A 30 -16.31 -7.04 9.93
C GLN A 30 -17.46 -6.05 10.07
N ARG A 31 -17.28 -4.96 10.81
CA ARG A 31 -18.34 -4.00 11.13
C ARG A 31 -18.34 -2.73 10.27
N SER A 32 -17.32 -2.54 9.47
CA SER A 32 -17.18 -1.34 8.64
C SER A 32 -16.53 -1.66 7.30
N SER A 33 -16.89 -0.90 6.28
CA SER A 33 -16.26 -0.94 4.95
C SER A 33 -14.98 -0.09 4.87
N LEU A 34 -14.40 0.26 6.02
CA LEU A 34 -13.21 1.10 6.06
C LEU A 34 -11.97 0.35 5.55
N PRO A 35 -11.10 0.99 4.77
CA PRO A 35 -9.89 0.37 4.26
C PRO A 35 -8.80 0.29 5.34
N ILE A 36 -9.09 -0.45 6.43
CA ILE A 36 -8.19 -0.58 7.58
C ILE A 36 -7.25 -1.75 7.38
N LYS A 37 -5.96 -1.50 7.60
CA LYS A 37 -4.90 -2.52 7.53
C LYS A 37 -3.92 -2.40 8.72
N PRO A 38 -3.21 -3.49 9.07
CA PRO A 38 -2.22 -3.44 10.13
C PRO A 38 -1.02 -2.60 9.70
N ALA A 39 -0.40 -1.89 10.66
CA ALA A 39 0.85 -1.19 10.44
C ALA A 39 1.97 -2.18 10.09
N GLN A 40 2.77 -1.83 9.09
CA GLN A 40 3.99 -2.57 8.77
C GLN A 40 5.06 -2.27 9.83
N LYS A 41 5.35 -3.27 10.66
CA LYS A 41 6.42 -3.15 11.65
C LYS A 41 7.75 -3.57 11.03
N THR A 42 8.78 -2.81 11.30
CA THR A 42 10.13 -3.06 10.83
C THR A 42 11.06 -3.21 12.01
N ASN A 43 12.10 -4.00 11.83
CA ASN A 43 13.13 -4.20 12.83
C ASN A 43 14.07 -2.98 12.96
N ASP A 44 14.12 -2.11 11.94
CA ASP A 44 14.93 -0.89 11.92
C ASP A 44 14.06 0.37 12.01
N LYS A 45 13.37 0.54 13.13
CA LYS A 45 12.56 1.74 13.38
C LYS A 45 13.39 3.02 13.32
N VAL A 46 14.61 3.00 13.86
CA VAL A 46 15.50 4.19 13.90
C VAL A 46 15.94 4.59 12.50
N GLY A 47 16.29 3.65 11.65
CA GLY A 47 16.62 3.94 10.25
C GLY A 47 15.46 4.59 9.51
N ILE A 48 14.25 4.06 9.71
CA ILE A 48 13.04 4.61 9.11
C ILE A 48 12.71 6.01 9.64
N MET A 49 12.87 6.26 10.94
CA MET A 49 12.71 7.60 11.51
C MET A 49 13.71 8.60 10.91
N LYS A 50 14.95 8.19 10.66
CA LYS A 50 15.95 9.04 9.99
C LYS A 50 15.53 9.39 8.55
N MET A 51 14.96 8.43 7.82
CA MET A 51 14.42 8.68 6.47
C MET A 51 13.26 9.67 6.50
N MET A 52 12.28 9.47 7.39
CA MET A 52 11.16 10.41 7.58
C MET A 52 11.66 11.82 7.96
N ASN A 53 12.65 11.91 8.85
CA ASN A 53 13.26 13.18 9.22
C ASN A 53 13.97 13.88 8.05
N SER A 54 14.55 13.10 7.13
CA SER A 54 15.12 13.66 5.88
C SER A 54 14.03 14.27 5.01
N ASP A 55 12.88 13.61 4.88
CA ASP A 55 11.76 14.12 4.10
C ASP A 55 11.13 15.38 4.70
N ILE A 56 11.08 15.46 6.03
CA ILE A 56 10.65 16.68 6.74
C ILE A 56 11.63 17.82 6.47
N LYS A 57 12.94 17.56 6.56
CA LYS A 57 13.98 18.57 6.30
C LYS A 57 13.98 19.06 4.86
N ASN A 58 13.70 18.17 3.92
CA ASN A 58 13.63 18.49 2.50
C ASN A 58 12.30 19.16 2.11
N GLY A 59 11.35 19.29 3.04
CA GLY A 59 10.03 19.88 2.79
C GLY A 59 9.06 18.98 2.05
N THR A 60 9.41 17.71 1.79
CA THR A 60 8.51 16.71 1.20
C THR A 60 7.32 16.45 2.13
N ILE A 61 7.57 16.46 3.44
CA ILE A 61 6.54 16.39 4.48
C ILE A 61 6.45 17.72 5.19
N GLN A 62 5.25 18.23 5.34
CA GLN A 62 4.97 19.45 6.09
C GLN A 62 4.01 19.15 7.24
N VAL A 63 4.30 19.67 8.41
CA VAL A 63 3.49 19.54 9.62
C VAL A 63 2.94 20.91 10.01
N SER A 64 1.62 20.99 10.19
CA SER A 64 0.96 22.24 10.54
C SER A 64 1.38 22.72 11.95
N LYS A 65 1.62 24.01 12.07
CA LYS A 65 1.92 24.63 13.38
C LYS A 65 0.79 24.38 14.38
N GLY A 66 1.13 24.09 15.62
CA GLY A 66 0.16 23.88 16.70
C GLY A 66 -0.40 22.45 16.81
N MET A 67 0.03 21.51 15.97
CA MET A 67 -0.32 20.09 16.16
C MET A 67 0.33 19.54 17.44
N GLU A 68 -0.42 18.70 18.16
CA GLU A 68 0.09 18.00 19.37
C GLU A 68 1.30 17.10 19.05
N LEU A 69 1.41 16.62 17.83
CA LEU A 69 2.57 15.87 17.33
C LEU A 69 3.89 16.64 17.53
N LEU A 70 3.91 17.95 17.28
CA LEU A 70 5.11 18.76 17.48
C LEU A 70 5.51 18.85 18.95
N LYS A 71 4.54 18.91 19.86
CA LYS A 71 4.79 18.91 21.32
C LYS A 71 5.36 17.57 21.81
N GLU A 72 4.95 16.46 21.18
CA GLU A 72 5.52 15.15 21.45
C GLU A 72 6.95 15.06 20.92
N TRP A 73 7.21 15.51 19.69
CA TRP A 73 8.54 15.51 19.09
C TRP A 73 9.55 16.38 19.87
N ASP A 74 9.14 17.49 20.44
CA ASP A 74 10.00 18.35 21.27
C ASP A 74 10.52 17.63 22.53
N LYS A 75 9.80 16.61 23.02
CA LYS A 75 10.13 15.83 24.21
C LYS A 75 10.81 14.51 23.91
N LEU A 76 10.54 13.94 22.72
CA LEU A 76 10.99 12.61 22.36
C LEU A 76 12.50 12.55 22.22
N GLN A 77 13.12 11.57 22.86
CA GLN A 77 14.57 11.39 22.88
C GLN A 77 14.93 9.94 22.56
N TYR A 78 16.15 9.75 22.10
CA TYR A 78 16.72 8.41 22.00
C TYR A 78 17.22 7.93 23.37
N ASN A 79 17.26 6.61 23.54
CA ASN A 79 17.95 5.98 24.66
C ASN A 79 19.46 6.32 24.61
N ARG A 80 20.19 6.00 25.68
CA ARG A 80 21.66 6.28 25.78
C ARG A 80 22.48 5.65 24.65
N SER A 81 22.03 4.50 24.11
CA SER A 81 22.73 3.81 23.02
C SER A 81 22.36 4.37 21.63
N GLY A 82 21.37 5.22 21.51
CA GLY A 82 20.89 5.76 20.23
C GLY A 82 20.20 4.71 19.32
N THR A 83 19.87 3.55 19.87
CA THR A 83 19.32 2.41 19.11
C THR A 83 17.81 2.33 19.13
N ALA A 84 17.16 3.05 20.02
CA ALA A 84 15.71 3.09 20.16
C ALA A 84 15.27 4.41 20.81
N GLU A 85 13.97 4.68 20.73
CA GLU A 85 13.36 5.77 21.51
C GLU A 85 13.40 5.46 23.01
N ASP A 86 13.55 6.49 23.81
CA ASP A 86 13.54 6.37 25.26
C ASP A 86 12.09 6.14 25.74
N ARG A 87 11.84 4.98 26.34
CA ARG A 87 10.52 4.53 26.82
C ARG A 87 9.89 5.41 27.90
N ARG A 88 10.62 6.39 28.43
CA ARG A 88 10.11 7.35 29.41
C ARG A 88 9.20 8.39 28.78
N TYR A 89 9.25 8.55 27.47
CA TYR A 89 8.47 9.53 26.72
C TYR A 89 7.35 8.84 25.95
N GLU A 90 6.21 9.49 25.88
CA GLU A 90 5.12 9.08 25.02
C GLU A 90 5.50 9.28 23.55
N ASN A 91 5.15 8.33 22.68
CA ASN A 91 5.46 8.34 21.25
C ASN A 91 4.29 7.92 20.37
N HIS A 92 3.06 8.03 20.89
CA HIS A 92 1.88 7.52 20.18
C HIS A 92 1.58 8.29 18.90
N LEU A 93 1.71 9.61 18.91
CA LEU A 93 1.51 10.46 17.75
C LEU A 93 2.67 10.31 16.76
N SER A 94 3.89 10.17 17.26
CA SER A 94 5.10 9.91 16.48
C SER A 94 5.00 8.58 15.72
N ASP A 95 4.54 7.54 16.39
CA ASP A 95 4.31 6.22 15.76
C ASP A 95 3.19 6.30 14.71
N ALA A 96 2.10 6.99 15.01
CA ALA A 96 1.01 7.19 14.06
C ALA A 96 1.49 7.94 12.81
N ALA A 97 2.28 9.00 12.99
CA ALA A 97 2.86 9.78 11.89
C ALA A 97 3.85 8.93 11.07
N LEU A 98 4.69 8.13 11.73
CA LEU A 98 5.65 7.24 11.09
C LEU A 98 4.95 6.18 10.23
N TYR A 99 3.90 5.54 10.75
CA TYR A 99 3.14 4.55 10.00
C TYR A 99 2.36 5.16 8.83
N ALA A 100 1.79 6.35 9.01
CA ALA A 100 1.13 7.07 7.94
C ALA A 100 2.12 7.45 6.83
N TRP A 101 3.31 7.90 7.19
CA TRP A 101 4.37 8.21 6.23
C TRP A 101 4.84 6.96 5.49
N LEU A 102 5.12 5.86 6.19
CA LEU A 102 5.53 4.58 5.57
C LEU A 102 4.53 4.12 4.53
N GLU A 103 3.25 4.27 4.82
CA GLU A 103 2.17 3.88 3.94
C GLU A 103 2.06 4.78 2.72
N SER A 104 2.31 6.07 2.89
CA SER A 104 2.14 7.06 1.83
C SER A 104 3.42 7.34 1.03
N ARG A 105 4.58 6.83 1.47
CA ARG A 105 5.88 7.18 0.87
C ARG A 105 5.98 6.85 -0.62
N HIS A 106 5.33 5.80 -1.10
CA HIS A 106 5.30 5.44 -2.51
C HIS A 106 4.69 6.55 -3.38
N TYR A 107 3.75 7.34 -2.84
CA TYR A 107 3.21 8.51 -3.57
C TYR A 107 4.21 9.64 -3.77
N PHE A 108 5.29 9.67 -2.97
CA PHE A 108 6.32 10.71 -3.06
C PHE A 108 7.50 10.30 -3.94
N TYR A 109 7.76 8.99 -4.03
CA TYR A 109 8.96 8.45 -4.67
C TYR A 109 8.68 7.68 -5.95
N ASP A 110 7.46 7.21 -6.15
CA ASP A 110 7.09 6.68 -7.45
C ASP A 110 7.09 7.86 -8.42
N ALA A 111 8.00 7.78 -9.40
CA ALA A 111 7.98 8.73 -10.49
C ALA A 111 6.55 8.75 -11.04
N PRO A 112 5.93 9.93 -11.24
CA PRO A 112 4.63 9.98 -11.87
C PRO A 112 4.73 9.16 -13.15
N GLU A 113 3.85 8.18 -13.30
CA GLU A 113 3.78 7.39 -14.54
C GLU A 113 3.86 8.40 -15.70
N LYS A 114 4.88 8.24 -16.52
CA LYS A 114 5.11 9.14 -17.64
C LYS A 114 3.83 9.11 -18.47
N ARG A 115 3.00 10.14 -18.36
CA ARG A 115 1.78 10.22 -19.16
C ARG A 115 2.21 10.22 -20.61
N ILE A 116 2.07 9.06 -21.23
CA ILE A 116 2.40 8.90 -22.63
C ILE A 116 1.35 9.70 -23.40
N GLU A 117 1.81 10.68 -24.13
CA GLU A 117 0.94 11.56 -24.90
C GLU A 117 0.29 10.74 -26.01
N LYS A 118 -1.06 10.79 -26.07
CA LYS A 118 -1.83 10.04 -27.07
C LYS A 118 -1.41 10.45 -28.50
N GLY A 119 -0.95 9.46 -29.27
CA GLY A 119 -0.43 9.66 -30.61
C GLY A 119 1.10 9.84 -30.67
N SER A 120 1.81 9.78 -29.54
CA SER A 120 3.28 9.69 -29.53
C SER A 120 3.74 8.30 -29.99
N LYS A 121 5.02 8.19 -30.34
CA LYS A 121 5.61 6.91 -30.73
C LYS A 121 5.49 5.87 -29.59
N GLU A 122 5.79 6.31 -28.38
CA GLU A 122 5.66 5.47 -27.17
C GLU A 122 4.21 5.00 -26.93
N TRP A 123 3.21 5.84 -27.29
CA TRP A 123 1.81 5.46 -27.16
C TRP A 123 1.43 4.35 -28.16
N PHE A 124 1.93 4.41 -29.38
CA PHE A 124 1.69 3.36 -30.37
C PHE A 124 2.39 2.06 -29.99
N GLU A 125 3.63 2.11 -29.50
CA GLU A 125 4.37 0.94 -29.01
C GLU A 125 3.60 0.27 -27.85
N GLN A 126 3.10 1.05 -26.89
CA GLN A 126 2.30 0.52 -25.79
C GLN A 126 0.97 -0.09 -26.27
N LEU A 127 0.33 0.52 -27.25
CA LEU A 127 -0.91 0.01 -27.82
C LEU A 127 -0.68 -1.32 -28.56
N GLU A 128 0.43 -1.47 -29.28
CA GLU A 128 0.84 -2.70 -29.96
C GLU A 128 1.08 -3.81 -28.92
N ASP A 129 1.83 -3.54 -27.85
CA ASP A 129 2.09 -4.50 -26.77
C ASP A 129 0.80 -4.92 -26.06
N ASP A 130 -0.13 -3.99 -25.83
CA ASP A 130 -1.42 -4.30 -25.18
C ASP A 130 -2.32 -5.15 -26.09
N ILE A 131 -2.32 -4.89 -27.39
CA ILE A 131 -3.05 -5.70 -28.39
C ILE A 131 -2.46 -7.11 -28.45
N GLU A 132 -1.14 -7.24 -28.54
CA GLU A 132 -0.46 -8.54 -28.56
C GLU A 132 -0.77 -9.36 -27.31
N ARG A 133 -0.73 -8.72 -26.14
CA ARG A 133 -1.10 -9.36 -24.86
C ARG A 133 -2.53 -9.86 -24.87
N GLN A 134 -3.49 -9.04 -25.35
CA GLN A 134 -4.90 -9.44 -25.43
C GLN A 134 -5.14 -10.59 -26.40
N LEU A 135 -4.39 -10.63 -27.50
CA LEU A 135 -4.47 -11.75 -28.47
C LEU A 135 -3.96 -13.05 -27.84
N LEU A 136 -2.81 -12.98 -27.15
CA LEU A 136 -2.25 -14.14 -26.44
C LEU A 136 -3.17 -14.65 -25.32
N GLU A 137 -3.81 -13.76 -24.57
CA GLU A 137 -4.78 -14.12 -23.55
C GLU A 137 -6.00 -14.83 -24.17
N LYS A 138 -6.53 -14.34 -25.28
CA LYS A 138 -7.65 -14.96 -25.99
C LYS A 138 -7.29 -16.33 -26.58
N GLU A 139 -6.12 -16.45 -27.20
CA GLU A 139 -5.64 -17.76 -27.71
C GLU A 139 -5.48 -18.77 -26.56
N HIS A 140 -5.05 -18.31 -25.39
CA HIS A 140 -4.92 -19.17 -24.21
C HIS A 140 -6.29 -19.59 -23.66
N GLU A 141 -7.27 -18.69 -23.63
CA GLU A 141 -8.64 -18.98 -23.20
C GLU A 141 -9.31 -19.94 -24.18
N GLU A 142 -9.22 -19.71 -25.51
CA GLU A 142 -9.79 -20.59 -26.52
C GLU A 142 -9.18 -22.00 -26.50
N LYS A 143 -7.87 -22.08 -26.26
CA LYS A 143 -7.18 -23.36 -26.11
C LYS A 143 -7.64 -24.10 -24.85
N TYR A 144 -7.79 -23.39 -23.73
CA TYR A 144 -8.26 -23.94 -22.47
C TYR A 144 -9.70 -24.46 -22.61
N ASP A 145 -10.57 -23.71 -23.26
CA ASP A 145 -11.95 -24.12 -23.53
C ASP A 145 -12.01 -25.33 -24.49
N SER A 146 -11.18 -25.37 -25.52
CA SER A 146 -11.12 -26.52 -26.44
C SER A 146 -10.63 -27.79 -25.74
N ASP A 147 -9.67 -27.69 -24.83
CA ASP A 147 -9.16 -28.80 -24.04
C ASP A 147 -10.17 -29.28 -22.98
N LEU A 148 -11.02 -28.40 -22.48
CA LEU A 148 -12.04 -28.71 -21.46
C LEU A 148 -13.31 -29.33 -22.07
N TRP A 149 -13.66 -28.95 -23.31
CA TRP A 149 -14.83 -29.41 -24.03
C TRP A 149 -14.52 -30.31 -25.23
N GLY A 150 -13.28 -30.84 -25.30
CA GLY A 150 -12.84 -31.76 -26.32
C GLY A 150 -13.73 -33.01 -26.35
N VAL A 151 -14.83 -32.90 -27.07
CA VAL A 151 -15.63 -34.02 -27.48
C VAL A 151 -14.78 -34.82 -28.45
N SER A 152 -14.22 -35.94 -28.00
CA SER A 152 -13.66 -36.94 -28.90
C SER A 152 -14.78 -37.39 -29.81
N SER A 153 -14.74 -36.98 -31.05
CA SER A 153 -15.57 -37.55 -32.11
C SER A 153 -15.04 -38.95 -32.47
N ASP A 154 -15.14 -39.86 -31.51
CA ASP A 154 -15.10 -41.29 -31.83
C ASP A 154 -16.46 -41.71 -32.43
N SER A 155 -16.68 -41.30 -33.67
CA SER A 155 -17.74 -41.84 -34.51
C SER A 155 -17.19 -42.87 -35.51
N ASP A 156 -16.49 -43.89 -35.01
CA ASP A 156 -16.14 -45.06 -35.79
C ASP A 156 -16.37 -46.37 -35.01
N LEU A 157 -17.63 -46.72 -34.78
CA LEU A 157 -17.99 -48.06 -34.31
C LEU A 157 -19.47 -48.37 -34.60
N TRP A 158 -19.87 -48.38 -35.90
CA TRP A 158 -21.04 -49.16 -36.37
C TRP A 158 -20.88 -49.45 -37.82
N THR A 159 -20.02 -50.45 -38.15
CA THR A 159 -20.16 -51.28 -39.37
C THR A 159 -19.62 -52.64 -39.04
N GLN A 160 -20.51 -53.52 -38.57
CA GLN A 160 -20.64 -54.94 -38.96
C GLN A 160 -21.92 -55.48 -38.37
#